data_75f4491816f33355d25988a5bede038e
#
_entry.id   75f4491816f33355d25988a5bede038e
#
_cell.length_a   1.000
_cell.length_b   1.000
_cell.length_c   1.000
_cell.angle_alpha   90.00
_cell.angle_beta   90.00
_cell.angle_gamma   90.00
#
_symmetry.space_group_name_H-M   'P 1'
#
loop_
_entity.id
_entity.type
_entity.pdbx_description
1 polymer ?
#
loop_
_entity_poly.entity_id
_entity_poly.type
_entity_poly.pdbx_seq_one_letter_code
_entity_poly.pdbx_strand_id
1 'polypeptide(L)'
;MDGSPEEHPYTAPVRTGKPHLYRFYSRYGTARSPYVADKSRWRTITPAVAITTSMGESAKFPYANAESYKGLSRTRRACRQQDWIRYTFGEPVRCREMYLQTGNRQLPKTIVTTGYAEVSYDGATFERAGELEMGSITLRPGRPVKAVRIVSTCDDNGTPYVTIQPPQVKPAL
;
A
#
# COMPACT_ATOMS: atom_id res chain seq x y z
N MET A 1 27.54 12.28 -5.40
CA MET A 1 26.77 13.37 -6.04
C MET A 1 26.25 14.23 -4.92
N ASP A 2 26.77 15.44 -4.78
CA ASP A 2 26.21 16.36 -3.83
C ASP A 2 24.82 16.75 -4.32
N GLY A 3 23.82 16.60 -3.52
CA GLY A 3 22.43 16.85 -3.85
C GLY A 3 22.07 18.35 -3.79
N SER A 4 22.92 19.21 -4.32
CA SER A 4 22.63 20.64 -4.38
C SER A 4 21.40 20.86 -5.28
N PRO A 5 20.34 21.55 -4.82
CA PRO A 5 19.15 21.76 -5.60
C PRO A 5 19.45 22.71 -6.77
N GLU A 6 19.29 22.22 -7.99
CA GLU A 6 19.27 23.08 -9.17
C GLU A 6 18.01 23.96 -9.17
N GLU A 7 18.20 25.27 -9.33
CA GLU A 7 17.09 26.23 -9.43
C GLU A 7 16.76 26.53 -10.88
N HIS A 8 15.52 26.31 -11.27
CA HIS A 8 15.03 26.62 -12.59
C HIS A 8 13.82 27.57 -12.55
N PRO A 9 13.72 28.56 -13.44
CA PRO A 9 12.52 29.36 -13.57
C PRO A 9 11.32 28.48 -13.90
N TYR A 10 10.20 28.68 -13.21
CA TYR A 10 8.96 27.99 -13.55
C TYR A 10 8.32 28.67 -14.77
N THR A 11 8.40 28.01 -15.91
CA THR A 11 7.85 28.49 -17.19
C THR A 11 6.73 27.66 -17.73
N ALA A 12 6.56 26.43 -17.23
CA ALA A 12 5.54 25.48 -17.66
C ALA A 12 5.32 24.38 -16.62
N PRO A 13 4.18 23.66 -16.66
CA PRO A 13 3.96 22.52 -15.79
C PRO A 13 5.09 21.48 -15.91
N VAL A 14 5.69 21.10 -14.78
CA VAL A 14 6.77 20.13 -14.73
C VAL A 14 6.18 18.72 -14.82
N ARG A 15 6.48 18.01 -15.90
CA ARG A 15 6.16 16.59 -16.04
C ARG A 15 7.28 15.76 -15.45
N THR A 16 7.00 15.00 -14.41
CA THR A 16 7.99 14.20 -13.72
C THR A 16 7.83 12.72 -14.06
N GLY A 17 8.80 12.16 -14.77
CA GLY A 17 8.91 10.71 -14.97
C GLY A 17 9.58 9.97 -13.80
N LYS A 18 10.19 10.71 -12.88
CA LYS A 18 10.89 10.19 -11.70
C LYS A 18 10.42 10.95 -10.45
N PRO A 19 10.38 10.31 -9.28
CA PRO A 19 10.06 11.01 -8.04
C PRO A 19 11.18 11.99 -7.66
N HIS A 20 10.87 13.28 -7.71
CA HIS A 20 11.76 14.36 -7.27
C HIS A 20 11.08 15.19 -6.19
N LEU A 21 11.87 15.83 -5.34
CA LEU A 21 11.38 16.86 -4.44
C LEU A 21 11.38 18.20 -5.17
N TYR A 22 10.19 18.68 -5.50
CA TYR A 22 10.03 20.04 -6.02
C TYR A 22 9.70 20.98 -4.88
N ARG A 23 10.38 22.12 -4.87
CA ARG A 23 10.09 23.26 -4.00
C ARG A 23 9.85 24.46 -4.90
N PHE A 24 8.67 25.05 -4.79
CA PHE A 24 8.30 26.25 -5.53
C PHE A 24 8.39 27.46 -4.62
N TYR A 25 8.99 28.52 -5.10
CA TYR A 25 9.05 29.82 -4.43
C TYR A 25 9.07 30.95 -5.46
N SER A 26 8.63 32.12 -5.04
CA SER A 26 8.77 33.34 -5.83
C SER A 26 10.06 34.03 -5.42
N ARG A 27 10.73 34.63 -6.38
CA ARG A 27 11.95 35.43 -6.16
C ARG A 27 11.73 36.86 -6.60
N TYR A 28 12.10 37.81 -5.76
CA TYR A 28 12.17 39.23 -6.08
C TYR A 28 13.50 39.77 -5.62
N GLY A 29 14.40 40.06 -6.55
CA GLY A 29 15.79 40.37 -6.25
C GLY A 29 16.48 39.22 -5.51
N THR A 30 16.99 39.47 -4.30
CA THR A 30 17.58 38.44 -3.42
C THR A 30 16.56 37.78 -2.47
N ALA A 31 15.36 38.38 -2.33
CA ALA A 31 14.32 37.86 -1.46
C ALA A 31 13.61 36.65 -2.08
N ARG A 32 13.31 35.63 -1.26
CA ARG A 32 12.54 34.44 -1.61
C ARG A 32 11.29 34.37 -0.76
N SER A 33 10.17 34.02 -1.38
CA SER A 33 8.98 33.64 -0.61
C SER A 33 9.20 32.34 0.15
N PRO A 34 8.42 32.05 1.21
CA PRO A 34 8.29 30.71 1.72
C PRO A 34 7.92 29.76 0.57
N TYR A 35 8.56 28.60 0.48
CA TYR A 35 8.24 27.65 -0.57
C TYR A 35 7.12 26.71 -0.15
N VAL A 36 6.31 26.31 -1.13
CA VAL A 36 5.34 25.24 -0.99
C VAL A 36 6.06 23.95 -1.42
N ALA A 37 6.18 23.00 -0.51
CA ALA A 37 6.67 21.67 -0.86
C ALA A 37 5.55 20.89 -1.54
N ASP A 38 5.80 20.43 -2.76
CA ASP A 38 4.87 19.50 -3.40
C ASP A 38 4.92 18.14 -2.70
N LYS A 39 3.77 17.73 -2.15
CA LYS A 39 3.58 16.43 -1.53
C LYS A 39 3.35 15.29 -2.55
N SER A 40 3.24 15.59 -3.84
CA SER A 40 3.07 14.59 -4.93
C SER A 40 4.25 13.62 -5.05
N ARG A 41 5.32 13.91 -4.37
CA ARG A 41 6.52 13.14 -4.11
C ARG A 41 6.31 11.66 -3.76
N TRP A 42 5.14 11.35 -3.26
CA TRP A 42 4.75 10.03 -2.82
C TRP A 42 3.61 9.49 -3.69
N ARG A 43 3.75 9.58 -5.00
CA ARG A 43 2.82 8.87 -5.85
C ARG A 43 2.77 7.42 -5.40
N THR A 44 1.64 7.04 -4.83
CA THR A 44 1.30 5.65 -4.66
C THR A 44 1.14 5.07 -6.06
N ILE A 45 1.94 4.07 -6.41
CA ILE A 45 1.71 3.30 -7.62
C ILE A 45 0.58 2.31 -7.35
N THR A 46 -0.18 1.98 -8.38
CA THR A 46 -1.27 1.00 -8.35
C THR A 46 -0.89 -0.19 -9.23
N PRO A 47 -0.05 -1.12 -8.75
CA PRO A 47 0.34 -2.28 -9.54
C PRO A 47 -0.87 -3.17 -9.77
N ALA A 48 -0.92 -3.87 -10.91
CA ALA A 48 -1.91 -4.91 -11.12
C ALA A 48 -1.79 -5.96 -10.01
N VAL A 49 -2.90 -6.22 -9.32
CA VAL A 49 -2.94 -7.12 -8.17
C VAL A 49 -4.15 -8.04 -8.26
N ALA A 50 -3.94 -9.33 -8.00
CA ALA A 50 -5.00 -10.31 -7.79
C ALA A 50 -5.10 -10.61 -6.29
N ILE A 51 -6.33 -10.69 -5.78
CA ILE A 51 -6.61 -10.92 -4.35
C ILE A 51 -7.26 -12.29 -4.19
N THR A 52 -6.72 -13.08 -3.28
CA THR A 52 -7.30 -14.36 -2.87
C THR A 52 -7.32 -14.48 -1.36
N THR A 53 -8.26 -15.24 -0.80
CA THR A 53 -8.35 -15.48 0.64
C THR A 53 -8.82 -16.90 0.95
N SER A 54 -8.52 -17.37 2.16
CA SER A 54 -9.11 -18.59 2.71
C SER A 54 -10.57 -18.41 3.15
N MET A 55 -11.02 -17.16 3.30
CA MET A 55 -12.33 -16.79 3.86
C MET A 55 -13.45 -16.69 2.81
N GLY A 56 -13.11 -16.84 1.53
CA GLY A 56 -14.04 -16.68 0.42
C GLY A 56 -14.44 -15.21 0.15
N GLU A 57 -14.99 -14.98 -1.02
CA GLU A 57 -15.39 -13.66 -1.52
C GLU A 57 -16.85 -13.34 -1.21
N SER A 58 -17.13 -12.09 -0.87
CA SER A 58 -18.49 -11.58 -0.73
C SER A 58 -19.08 -11.25 -2.10
N ALA A 59 -20.24 -11.79 -2.43
CA ALA A 59 -20.93 -11.48 -3.68
C ALA A 59 -21.28 -10.00 -3.85
N LYS A 60 -21.55 -9.28 -2.75
CA LYS A 60 -21.90 -7.86 -2.76
C LYS A 60 -20.68 -6.95 -2.87
N PHE A 61 -19.51 -7.39 -2.37
CA PHE A 61 -18.28 -6.63 -2.33
C PHE A 61 -17.12 -7.48 -2.86
N PRO A 62 -17.09 -7.73 -4.19
CA PRO A 62 -16.13 -8.63 -4.81
C PRO A 62 -14.70 -8.10 -4.75
N TYR A 63 -13.71 -8.97 -4.87
CA TYR A 63 -12.30 -8.59 -4.83
C TYR A 63 -11.88 -7.66 -5.96
N ALA A 64 -12.59 -7.73 -7.09
CA ALA A 64 -12.40 -6.82 -8.22
C ALA A 64 -12.49 -5.32 -7.84
N ASN A 65 -13.23 -4.96 -6.78
CA ASN A 65 -13.28 -3.58 -6.30
C ASN A 65 -11.91 -3.12 -5.76
N ALA A 66 -11.27 -3.92 -4.92
CA ALA A 66 -9.95 -3.63 -4.38
C ALA A 66 -8.84 -3.84 -5.43
N GLU A 67 -8.95 -4.87 -6.27
CA GLU A 67 -8.00 -5.14 -7.36
C GLU A 67 -7.91 -3.98 -8.36
N SER A 68 -9.03 -3.32 -8.62
CA SER A 68 -9.10 -2.13 -9.48
C SER A 68 -8.79 -0.81 -8.76
N TYR A 69 -8.51 -0.85 -7.46
CA TYR A 69 -8.29 0.34 -6.60
C TYR A 69 -9.48 1.34 -6.59
N LYS A 70 -10.68 0.88 -6.94
CA LYS A 70 -11.88 1.73 -7.02
C LYS A 70 -12.80 1.62 -5.81
N GLY A 71 -12.55 0.67 -4.91
CA GLY A 71 -13.40 0.45 -3.75
C GLY A 71 -12.86 -0.57 -2.77
N LEU A 72 -13.73 -0.94 -1.84
CA LEU A 72 -13.46 -1.94 -0.82
C LEU A 72 -14.03 -3.29 -1.22
N SER A 73 -13.38 -4.33 -0.78
CA SER A 73 -13.83 -5.71 -0.90
C SER A 73 -14.09 -6.30 0.48
N ARG A 74 -14.81 -7.40 0.55
CA ARG A 74 -15.11 -8.07 1.80
C ARG A 74 -14.98 -9.58 1.65
N THR A 75 -14.55 -10.22 2.73
CA THR A 75 -14.60 -11.67 2.84
C THR A 75 -16.04 -12.13 3.04
N ARG A 76 -16.32 -13.39 2.71
CA ARG A 76 -17.65 -14.01 2.92
C ARG A 76 -17.94 -14.25 4.38
N ARG A 77 -16.94 -14.59 5.17
CA ARG A 77 -17.05 -14.92 6.58
C ARG A 77 -16.01 -14.18 7.45
N ALA A 78 -16.23 -14.25 8.74
CA ALA A 78 -15.29 -13.78 9.74
C ALA A 78 -13.91 -14.45 9.63
N CYS A 79 -12.91 -13.77 10.11
CA CYS A 79 -11.54 -14.25 10.23
C CYS A 79 -11.43 -15.25 11.40
N ARG A 80 -10.64 -16.29 11.18
CA ARG A 80 -10.23 -17.27 12.19
C ARG A 80 -8.72 -17.42 12.21
N GLN A 81 -8.20 -18.12 13.19
CA GLN A 81 -6.79 -18.48 13.24
C GLN A 81 -6.35 -19.20 11.96
N GLN A 82 -5.17 -18.86 11.44
CA GLN A 82 -4.60 -19.33 10.18
C GLN A 82 -5.33 -18.91 8.91
N ASP A 83 -6.38 -18.11 8.99
CA ASP A 83 -6.94 -17.49 7.79
C ASP A 83 -5.96 -16.48 7.19
N TRP A 84 -6.05 -16.33 5.87
CA TRP A 84 -5.12 -15.47 5.15
C TRP A 84 -5.78 -14.65 4.04
N ILE A 85 -5.15 -13.53 3.74
CA ILE A 85 -5.42 -12.66 2.58
C ILE A 85 -4.13 -12.55 1.80
N ARG A 86 -4.13 -12.92 0.52
CA ARG A 86 -2.97 -12.87 -0.36
C ARG A 86 -3.21 -11.86 -1.48
N TYR A 87 -2.22 -11.03 -1.70
CA TYR A 87 -2.11 -10.08 -2.81
C TYR A 87 -0.99 -10.57 -3.74
N THR A 88 -1.33 -10.92 -4.98
CA THR A 88 -0.36 -11.37 -5.99
C THR A 88 -0.25 -10.31 -7.07
N PHE A 89 0.93 -9.77 -7.29
CA PHE A 89 1.17 -8.75 -8.29
C PHE A 89 1.39 -9.37 -9.67
N GLY A 90 0.84 -8.73 -10.71
CA GLY A 90 1.03 -9.16 -12.10
C GLY A 90 2.52 -9.22 -12.46
N GLU A 91 3.26 -8.15 -12.14
CA GLU A 91 4.72 -8.08 -12.23
C GLU A 91 5.34 -7.85 -10.85
N PRO A 92 6.58 -8.30 -10.59
CA PRO A 92 7.26 -8.02 -9.32
C PRO A 92 7.38 -6.51 -9.07
N VAL A 93 6.89 -6.06 -7.91
CA VAL A 93 6.84 -4.64 -7.54
C VAL A 93 8.10 -4.23 -6.79
N ARG A 94 8.88 -3.33 -7.37
CA ARG A 94 9.98 -2.67 -6.69
C ARG A 94 9.47 -1.43 -5.96
N CYS A 95 9.57 -1.41 -4.65
CA CYS A 95 9.07 -0.33 -3.84
C CYS A 95 9.97 -0.03 -2.65
N ARG A 96 9.88 1.21 -2.17
CA ARG A 96 10.49 1.62 -0.90
C ARG A 96 9.66 1.17 0.29
N GLU A 97 8.34 1.32 0.17
CA GLU A 97 7.39 0.96 1.20
C GLU A 97 6.14 0.36 0.56
N MET A 98 5.57 -0.61 1.23
CA MET A 98 4.28 -1.21 0.91
C MET A 98 3.44 -1.22 2.18
N TYR A 99 2.31 -0.51 2.15
CA TYR A 99 1.37 -0.48 3.25
C TYR A 99 0.20 -1.42 2.97
N LEU A 100 -0.01 -2.35 3.87
CA LEU A 100 -1.13 -3.28 3.88
C LEU A 100 -2.08 -2.91 5.01
N GLN A 101 -3.37 -2.92 4.74
CA GLN A 101 -4.40 -2.64 5.73
C GLN A 101 -5.62 -3.51 5.51
N THR A 102 -6.20 -4.02 6.59
CA THR A 102 -7.54 -4.61 6.64
C THR A 102 -8.48 -3.65 7.39
N GLY A 103 -9.79 -3.74 7.14
CA GLY A 103 -10.75 -2.79 7.69
C GLY A 103 -10.76 -1.45 6.97
N ASN A 104 -11.52 -0.50 7.48
CA ASN A 104 -11.51 0.88 7.04
C ASN A 104 -11.87 1.82 8.21
N ARG A 105 -11.73 3.16 7.99
CA ARG A 105 -12.04 4.16 9.02
C ARG A 105 -13.49 4.14 9.48
N GLN A 106 -14.42 3.79 8.60
CA GLN A 106 -15.85 3.72 8.90
C GLN A 106 -16.24 2.42 9.60
N LEU A 107 -15.47 1.35 9.39
CA LEU A 107 -15.72 0.02 9.91
C LEU A 107 -14.44 -0.55 10.59
N PRO A 108 -13.98 0.07 11.69
CA PRO A 108 -12.71 -0.28 12.32
C PRO A 108 -12.70 -1.70 12.92
N LYS A 109 -13.88 -2.28 13.19
CA LYS A 109 -14.00 -3.66 13.69
C LYS A 109 -13.79 -4.73 12.61
N THR A 110 -13.80 -4.35 11.32
CA THR A 110 -13.65 -5.31 10.21
C THR A 110 -12.19 -5.55 9.84
N ILE A 111 -11.31 -5.54 10.81
CA ILE A 111 -9.86 -5.76 10.67
C ILE A 111 -9.48 -7.21 11.02
N VAL A 112 -8.33 -7.64 10.57
CA VAL A 112 -7.59 -8.75 11.19
C VAL A 112 -6.93 -8.20 12.44
N THR A 113 -7.46 -8.47 13.61
CA THR A 113 -7.04 -7.84 14.89
C THR A 113 -5.60 -8.19 15.24
N THR A 114 -5.23 -9.46 15.13
CA THR A 114 -3.88 -9.97 15.39
C THR A 114 -3.43 -10.86 14.25
N GLY A 115 -2.16 -10.78 13.90
CA GLY A 115 -1.59 -11.55 12.81
C GLY A 115 -0.25 -11.00 12.37
N TYR A 116 0.23 -11.50 11.26
CA TYR A 116 1.50 -11.10 10.68
C TYR A 116 1.40 -11.00 9.16
N ALA A 117 2.34 -10.30 8.57
CA ALA A 117 2.51 -10.27 7.13
C ALA A 117 3.68 -11.13 6.71
N GLU A 118 3.55 -11.72 5.55
CA GLU A 118 4.60 -12.44 4.83
C GLU A 118 4.83 -11.83 3.46
N VAL A 119 6.04 -11.93 2.98
CA VAL A 119 6.44 -11.47 1.65
C VAL A 119 6.95 -12.64 0.82
N SER A 120 6.66 -12.61 -0.46
CA SER A 120 7.16 -13.59 -1.43
C SER A 120 7.78 -12.85 -2.61
N TYR A 121 8.97 -13.24 -2.99
CA TYR A 121 9.71 -12.67 -4.11
C TYR A 121 9.59 -13.49 -5.39
N ASP A 122 9.25 -14.78 -5.25
CA ASP A 122 9.05 -15.73 -6.35
C ASP A 122 7.57 -16.05 -6.62
N GLY A 123 6.67 -15.64 -5.69
CA GLY A 123 5.25 -15.93 -5.74
C GLY A 123 4.86 -17.28 -5.13
N ALA A 124 5.81 -18.10 -4.71
CA ALA A 124 5.59 -19.45 -4.17
C ALA A 124 6.00 -19.56 -2.70
N THR A 125 7.20 -19.14 -2.38
CA THR A 125 7.78 -19.20 -1.03
C THR A 125 7.48 -17.91 -0.27
N PHE A 126 6.96 -18.02 0.95
CA PHE A 126 6.63 -16.89 1.81
C PHE A 126 7.54 -16.85 3.03
N GLU A 127 8.05 -15.66 3.36
CA GLU A 127 8.83 -15.39 4.55
C GLU A 127 8.16 -14.32 5.41
N ARG A 128 8.21 -14.50 6.74
CA ARG A 128 7.59 -13.56 7.69
C ARG A 128 8.29 -12.21 7.62
N ALA A 129 7.52 -11.14 7.48
CA ALA A 129 8.01 -9.78 7.29
C ALA A 129 7.68 -8.84 8.45
N GLY A 130 6.76 -9.20 9.34
CA GLY A 130 6.43 -8.44 10.54
C GLY A 130 5.02 -8.69 11.07
N GLU A 131 4.75 -8.14 12.25
CA GLU A 131 3.45 -8.24 12.93
C GLU A 131 2.51 -7.15 12.47
N LEU A 132 1.19 -7.45 12.48
CA LEU A 132 0.16 -6.44 12.26
C LEU A 132 -0.02 -5.59 13.51
N GLU A 133 -0.14 -4.29 13.30
CA GLU A 133 -0.56 -3.35 14.31
C GLU A 133 -1.94 -2.78 13.92
N MET A 134 -2.96 -3.08 14.73
CA MET A 134 -4.35 -2.65 14.44
C MET A 134 -4.80 -2.97 13.01
N GLY A 135 -4.50 -4.16 12.53
CA GLY A 135 -4.90 -4.64 11.21
C GLY A 135 -4.10 -4.08 10.05
N SER A 136 -2.97 -3.45 10.29
CA SER A 136 -2.12 -2.85 9.27
C SER A 136 -0.63 -3.10 9.51
N ILE A 137 0.16 -2.95 8.43
CA ILE A 137 1.62 -3.03 8.49
C ILE A 137 2.24 -2.24 7.34
N THR A 138 3.41 -1.63 7.59
CA THR A 138 4.27 -1.06 6.55
C THR A 138 5.48 -1.95 6.34
N LEU A 139 5.58 -2.55 5.17
CA LEU A 139 6.71 -3.35 4.74
C LEU A 139 7.75 -2.48 4.01
N ARG A 140 9.05 -2.81 4.15
CA ARG A 140 10.16 -2.17 3.45
C ARG A 140 11.02 -3.24 2.78
N PRO A 141 10.52 -3.84 1.67
CA PRO A 141 11.22 -4.94 1.02
C PRO A 141 12.50 -4.44 0.34
N GLY A 142 13.61 -5.17 0.50
CA GLY A 142 14.90 -4.84 -0.12
C GLY A 142 15.01 -5.23 -1.59
N ARG A 143 14.05 -6.01 -2.12
CA ARG A 143 14.02 -6.53 -3.49
C ARG A 143 12.58 -6.56 -4.04
N PRO A 144 12.38 -6.71 -5.37
CA PRO A 144 11.04 -6.72 -5.97
C PRO A 144 10.16 -7.83 -5.39
N VAL A 145 8.93 -7.48 -5.02
CA VAL A 145 7.95 -8.36 -4.38
C VAL A 145 6.97 -8.89 -5.40
N LYS A 146 6.79 -10.22 -5.46
CA LYS A 146 5.80 -10.88 -6.33
C LYS A 146 4.46 -11.08 -5.64
N ALA A 147 4.46 -11.34 -4.33
CA ALA A 147 3.23 -11.47 -3.55
C ALA A 147 3.46 -11.07 -2.08
N VAL A 148 2.38 -10.68 -1.43
CA VAL A 148 2.33 -10.51 0.04
C VAL A 148 1.13 -11.24 0.59
N ARG A 149 1.21 -11.68 1.85
CA ARG A 149 0.12 -12.37 2.53
C ARG A 149 -0.02 -11.85 3.95
N ILE A 150 -1.26 -11.55 4.36
CA ILE A 150 -1.63 -11.33 5.75
C ILE A 150 -2.14 -12.65 6.28
N VAL A 151 -1.61 -13.09 7.41
CA VAL A 151 -2.03 -14.32 8.11
C VAL A 151 -2.58 -13.93 9.47
N SER A 152 -3.78 -14.40 9.78
CA SER A 152 -4.45 -14.15 11.05
C SER A 152 -3.96 -15.10 12.15
N THR A 153 -3.78 -14.57 13.34
CA THR A 153 -3.62 -15.35 14.59
C THR A 153 -4.79 -15.14 15.54
N CYS A 154 -5.84 -14.42 15.13
CA CYS A 154 -7.05 -14.23 15.94
C CYS A 154 -8.08 -15.33 15.69
N ASP A 155 -8.82 -15.72 16.73
CA ASP A 155 -9.90 -16.68 16.63
C ASP A 155 -11.19 -16.05 16.13
N ASP A 156 -11.42 -14.77 16.44
CA ASP A 156 -12.56 -13.98 16.00
C ASP A 156 -12.19 -12.49 16.00
N ASN A 157 -12.59 -11.78 14.96
CA ASN A 157 -12.44 -10.32 14.87
C ASN A 157 -13.70 -9.54 15.32
N GLY A 158 -14.69 -10.23 15.88
CA GLY A 158 -15.93 -9.64 16.37
C GLY A 158 -16.88 -9.10 15.29
N THR A 159 -16.66 -9.47 14.03
CA THR A 159 -17.50 -9.08 12.90
C THR A 159 -17.71 -10.24 11.93
N PRO A 160 -18.79 -10.24 11.11
CA PRO A 160 -19.07 -11.35 10.20
C PRO A 160 -18.12 -11.41 8.98
N TYR A 161 -17.25 -10.45 8.77
CA TYR A 161 -16.35 -10.38 7.63
C TYR A 161 -15.13 -9.51 7.92
N VAL A 162 -14.11 -9.62 7.07
CA VAL A 162 -12.98 -8.70 7.01
C VAL A 162 -13.13 -7.79 5.80
N THR A 163 -12.92 -6.49 5.97
CA THR A 163 -12.82 -5.55 4.86
C THR A 163 -11.39 -5.54 4.32
N ILE A 164 -11.26 -5.75 3.02
CA ILE A 164 -9.99 -5.80 2.30
C ILE A 164 -9.78 -4.48 1.57
N GLN A 165 -8.59 -3.92 1.71
CA GLN A 165 -8.14 -2.75 0.97
C GLN A 165 -7.02 -3.14 0.00
N PRO A 166 -6.88 -2.43 -1.14
CA PRO A 166 -5.75 -2.65 -2.02
C PRO A 166 -4.44 -2.21 -1.34
N PRO A 167 -3.32 -2.86 -1.64
CA PRO A 167 -2.02 -2.46 -1.15
C PRO A 167 -1.68 -1.03 -1.60
N GLN A 168 -1.14 -0.20 -0.71
CA GLN A 168 -0.60 1.10 -1.07
C GLN A 168 0.92 0.97 -1.24
N VAL A 169 1.42 1.31 -2.41
CA VAL A 169 2.83 1.08 -2.76
C VAL A 169 3.52 2.40 -3.09
N LYS A 170 4.59 2.71 -2.36
CA LYS A 170 5.48 3.83 -2.66
C LYS A 170 6.65 3.33 -3.51
N PRO A 171 6.90 3.91 -4.69
CA PRO A 171 7.97 3.47 -5.56
C PRO A 171 9.34 3.59 -4.87
N ALA A 172 10.29 2.77 -5.28
CA ALA A 172 11.70 2.99 -5.00
C ALA A 172 12.15 4.28 -5.72
N LEU A 173 12.97 5.08 -5.06
CA LEU A 173 13.61 6.26 -5.65
C LEU A 173 14.65 5.83 -6.68
#